data_5ce78c6c57ba38e96e73c159fdec33fc
#
_entry.id   5ce78c6c57ba38e96e73c159fdec33fc
#
_cell.length_a   1.000
_cell.length_b   1.000
_cell.length_c   1.000
_cell.angle_alpha   90.00
_cell.angle_beta   90.00
_cell.angle_gamma   90.00
#
_symmetry.space_group_name_H-M   'P 1'
#
loop_
_entity.id
_entity.type
_entity.pdbx_description
1 polymer ?
#
loop_
_entity_poly.entity_id
_entity_poly.type
_entity_poly.pdbx_seq_one_letter_code
_entity_poly.pdbx_strand_id
1 'polypeptide(L)'
;ADYDFLSDELKESLTEYYKVSSLENYDEVYRACAYFAFKYGKIDWLESNNEYWLLRDAQLRTDFNITSGLKNDKIAGIKYKSKMKEFYEKAGVKTARYHMVSTFEEGKKFTDMVGFPVVVKPNNGVGAAATYKLRDEGEMKFFYDNLGEEEYIMEEFINGELLSYDGIAGRNREIIFETAHAYPVPIMEIVNNGMDVMYYSFREIPEDLKEAGRRVVQTFDTNSRFFHCEFFRLLEDKPGLGNKGDIIGLEVNMRPPGGYTPDMMNFANDIDVYQIWANMITYNKGFYNKDSRPYCCVYAARRDGYRYVHSIDTVLNRYKYNIVMKERMPEVLSGAMGNDMLTARFPEQEQAMEFIDFYLKKM
;
A
#
# COMPACT_ATOMS: atom_id res chain seq x y z
N ALA A 1 -20.25 1.35 5.94
CA ALA A 1 -21.41 1.89 5.21
C ALA A 1 -22.69 1.60 5.99
N ASP A 2 -23.71 2.43 5.87
CA ASP A 2 -25.04 2.11 6.39
C ASP A 2 -25.66 0.97 5.56
N TYR A 3 -26.49 0.15 6.21
CA TYR A 3 -27.08 -1.05 5.59
C TYR A 3 -27.79 -0.74 4.27
N ASP A 4 -28.50 0.40 4.21
CA ASP A 4 -29.26 0.81 3.03
C ASP A 4 -28.38 1.06 1.79
N PHE A 5 -27.09 1.38 2.00
CA PHE A 5 -26.12 1.63 0.91
C PHE A 5 -25.32 0.39 0.50
N LEU A 6 -25.56 -0.76 1.14
CA LEU A 6 -24.95 -2.02 0.71
C LEU A 6 -25.62 -2.51 -0.58
N SER A 7 -24.87 -3.19 -1.45
CA SER A 7 -25.46 -3.88 -2.60
C SER A 7 -26.40 -5.00 -2.13
N ASP A 8 -27.37 -5.35 -2.96
CA ASP A 8 -28.31 -6.42 -2.64
C ASP A 8 -27.59 -7.76 -2.47
N GLU A 9 -26.58 -8.05 -3.32
CA GLU A 9 -25.73 -9.23 -3.21
C GLU A 9 -24.99 -9.30 -1.85
N LEU A 10 -24.47 -8.18 -1.37
CA LEU A 10 -23.82 -8.13 -0.06
C LEU A 10 -24.82 -8.33 1.07
N LYS A 11 -26.02 -7.70 0.99
CA LYS A 11 -27.07 -7.89 1.99
C LYS A 11 -27.51 -9.35 2.11
N GLU A 12 -27.66 -10.05 0.97
CA GLU A 12 -28.01 -11.47 0.93
C GLU A 12 -26.89 -12.38 1.48
N SER A 13 -25.65 -11.95 1.35
CA SER A 13 -24.49 -12.71 1.82
C SER A 13 -24.22 -12.54 3.32
N LEU A 14 -24.77 -11.51 3.98
CA LEU A 14 -24.56 -11.26 5.40
C LEU A 14 -25.42 -12.17 6.26
N THR A 15 -24.82 -12.83 7.24
CA THR A 15 -25.55 -13.51 8.31
C THR A 15 -26.27 -12.50 9.21
N GLU A 16 -25.62 -11.39 9.51
CA GLU A 16 -26.19 -10.31 10.32
C GLU A 16 -25.40 -9.00 10.14
N TYR A 17 -26.09 -7.89 10.33
CA TYR A 17 -25.55 -6.55 10.34
C TYR A 17 -25.86 -5.85 11.66
N TYR A 18 -24.83 -5.26 12.28
CA TYR A 18 -24.97 -4.45 13.50
C TYR A 18 -24.54 -3.01 13.23
N LYS A 19 -25.46 -2.06 13.34
CA LYS A 19 -25.16 -0.63 13.13
C LYS A 19 -24.60 0.00 14.40
N VAL A 20 -23.47 0.70 14.26
CA VAL A 20 -22.92 1.60 15.26
C VAL A 20 -23.02 3.04 14.74
N SER A 21 -23.03 4.04 15.63
CA SER A 21 -23.08 5.44 15.23
C SER A 21 -21.75 5.89 14.61
N SER A 22 -20.64 5.38 15.12
CA SER A 22 -19.29 5.63 14.62
C SER A 22 -18.36 4.47 14.96
N LEU A 23 -17.51 4.07 14.02
CA LEU A 23 -16.41 3.13 14.29
C LEU A 23 -15.31 3.75 15.16
N GLU A 24 -15.29 5.08 15.34
CA GLU A 24 -14.42 5.77 16.28
C GLU A 24 -14.84 5.52 17.75
N ASN A 25 -16.11 5.28 17.99
CA ASN A 25 -16.63 5.00 19.31
C ASN A 25 -16.33 3.54 19.70
N TYR A 26 -15.28 3.35 20.48
CA TYR A 26 -14.83 2.01 20.88
C TYR A 26 -15.92 1.23 21.63
N ASP A 27 -16.62 1.87 22.55
CA ASP A 27 -17.64 1.20 23.37
C ASP A 27 -18.79 0.64 22.52
N GLU A 28 -19.20 1.35 21.48
CA GLU A 28 -20.23 0.85 20.56
C GLU A 28 -19.73 -0.35 19.76
N VAL A 29 -18.51 -0.28 19.23
CA VAL A 29 -17.91 -1.40 18.46
C VAL A 29 -17.64 -2.61 19.37
N TYR A 30 -17.18 -2.38 20.59
CA TYR A 30 -17.00 -3.44 21.60
C TYR A 30 -18.35 -4.14 21.90
N ARG A 31 -19.42 -3.36 22.12
CA ARG A 31 -20.78 -3.92 22.35
C ARG A 31 -21.29 -4.69 21.14
N ALA A 32 -21.01 -4.25 19.93
CA ALA A 32 -21.35 -5.00 18.71
C ALA A 32 -20.62 -6.35 18.68
N CYS A 33 -19.31 -6.37 18.98
CA CYS A 33 -18.54 -7.63 19.08
C CYS A 33 -19.08 -8.53 20.22
N ALA A 34 -19.41 -7.96 21.36
CA ALA A 34 -20.00 -8.70 22.49
C ALA A 34 -21.37 -9.31 22.12
N TYR A 35 -22.20 -8.57 21.39
CA TYR A 35 -23.47 -9.09 20.87
C TYR A 35 -23.28 -10.28 19.95
N PHE A 36 -22.35 -10.19 18.98
CA PHE A 36 -22.06 -11.31 18.09
C PHE A 36 -21.47 -12.50 18.84
N ALA A 37 -20.57 -12.26 19.80
CA ALA A 37 -19.99 -13.32 20.63
C ALA A 37 -21.06 -14.01 21.50
N PHE A 38 -22.01 -13.27 22.05
CA PHE A 38 -23.14 -13.83 22.80
C PHE A 38 -24.07 -14.67 21.92
N LYS A 39 -24.39 -14.17 20.72
CA LYS A 39 -25.38 -14.82 19.84
C LYS A 39 -24.82 -16.03 19.08
N TYR A 40 -23.56 -15.94 18.60
CA TYR A 40 -22.95 -16.92 17.71
C TYR A 40 -21.76 -17.68 18.32
N GLY A 41 -21.40 -17.36 19.55
CA GLY A 41 -20.22 -17.93 20.19
C GLY A 41 -18.92 -17.16 19.91
N LYS A 42 -17.79 -17.79 20.18
CA LYS A 42 -16.48 -17.15 20.04
C LYS A 42 -16.26 -16.61 18.62
N ILE A 43 -15.82 -15.37 18.52
CA ILE A 43 -15.39 -14.77 17.25
C ILE A 43 -14.03 -15.36 16.87
N ASP A 44 -13.95 -16.01 15.72
CA ASP A 44 -12.73 -16.63 15.20
C ASP A 44 -11.92 -15.66 14.34
N TRP A 45 -12.59 -14.70 13.70
CA TRP A 45 -11.98 -13.76 12.76
C TRP A 45 -12.56 -12.36 12.91
N LEU A 46 -11.67 -11.37 12.98
CA LEU A 46 -12.02 -9.95 12.97
C LEU A 46 -10.98 -9.21 12.12
N GLU A 47 -11.41 -8.51 11.09
CA GLU A 47 -10.53 -7.79 10.17
C GLU A 47 -11.28 -6.63 9.49
N SER A 48 -10.68 -5.45 9.47
CA SER A 48 -11.17 -4.29 8.71
C SER A 48 -10.58 -4.21 7.30
N ASN A 49 -9.45 -4.86 7.06
CA ASN A 49 -8.64 -4.70 5.85
C ASN A 49 -8.28 -3.22 5.54
N ASN A 50 -8.18 -2.40 6.57
CA ASN A 50 -7.95 -0.97 6.45
C ASN A 50 -6.90 -0.49 7.47
N GLU A 51 -5.90 0.24 6.99
CA GLU A 51 -4.77 0.69 7.81
C GLU A 51 -5.18 1.65 8.93
N TYR A 52 -6.18 2.48 8.70
CA TYR A 52 -6.69 3.40 9.72
C TYR A 52 -7.20 2.66 10.96
N TRP A 53 -7.81 1.48 10.79
CA TRP A 53 -8.40 0.70 11.87
C TRP A 53 -7.48 -0.35 12.49
N LEU A 54 -6.22 -0.48 12.07
CA LEU A 54 -5.32 -1.53 12.56
C LEU A 54 -5.17 -1.58 14.08
N LEU A 55 -5.06 -0.42 14.74
CA LEU A 55 -4.98 -0.35 16.21
C LEU A 55 -6.30 -0.78 16.85
N ARG A 56 -7.42 -0.41 16.27
CA ARG A 56 -8.76 -0.79 16.74
C ARG A 56 -8.98 -2.30 16.58
N ASP A 57 -8.61 -2.84 15.44
CA ASP A 57 -8.66 -4.28 15.20
C ASP A 57 -7.82 -5.06 16.22
N ALA A 58 -6.60 -4.59 16.48
CA ALA A 58 -5.70 -5.21 17.47
C ALA A 58 -6.26 -5.16 18.88
N GLN A 59 -6.88 -4.04 19.28
CA GLN A 59 -7.53 -3.88 20.57
C GLN A 59 -8.70 -4.85 20.74
N LEU A 60 -9.62 -4.90 19.76
CA LEU A 60 -10.75 -5.83 19.76
C LEU A 60 -10.30 -7.30 19.78
N ARG A 61 -9.26 -7.66 18.98
CA ARG A 61 -8.68 -9.02 19.04
C ARG A 61 -8.11 -9.35 20.41
N THR A 62 -7.53 -8.38 21.10
CA THR A 62 -7.02 -8.56 22.46
C THR A 62 -8.15 -8.80 23.43
N ASP A 63 -9.17 -7.94 23.43
CA ASP A 63 -10.27 -7.96 24.39
C ASP A 63 -11.17 -9.20 24.23
N PHE A 64 -11.41 -9.65 23.01
CA PHE A 64 -12.20 -10.85 22.73
C PHE A 64 -11.36 -12.13 22.55
N ASN A 65 -10.05 -12.06 22.81
CA ASN A 65 -9.12 -13.17 22.63
C ASN A 65 -9.22 -13.83 21.22
N ILE A 66 -9.35 -13.00 20.17
CA ILE A 66 -9.37 -13.45 18.79
C ILE A 66 -7.93 -13.70 18.35
N THR A 67 -7.65 -14.88 17.79
CA THR A 67 -6.28 -15.32 17.47
C THR A 67 -5.88 -15.14 16.02
N SER A 68 -6.82 -14.73 15.16
CA SER A 68 -6.54 -14.41 13.76
C SER A 68 -6.07 -12.96 13.65
N GLY A 69 -4.77 -12.76 13.48
CA GLY A 69 -4.18 -11.44 13.34
C GLY A 69 -3.48 -10.90 14.57
N LEU A 70 -2.84 -9.73 14.43
CA LEU A 70 -2.02 -9.12 15.47
C LEU A 70 -2.88 -8.50 16.58
N LYS A 71 -2.43 -8.67 17.81
CA LYS A 71 -2.99 -8.07 19.04
C LYS A 71 -2.15 -6.85 19.47
N ASN A 72 -2.59 -6.17 20.54
CA ASN A 72 -1.97 -4.94 21.04
C ASN A 72 -0.47 -5.08 21.35
N ASP A 73 -0.03 -6.23 21.81
CA ASP A 73 1.37 -6.50 22.15
C ASP A 73 2.31 -6.55 20.94
N LYS A 74 1.77 -6.75 19.72
CA LYS A 74 2.54 -6.91 18.50
C LYS A 74 2.27 -5.85 17.42
N ILE A 75 1.19 -5.07 17.55
CA ILE A 75 0.75 -4.16 16.48
C ILE A 75 1.75 -3.03 16.17
N ALA A 76 2.55 -2.62 17.15
CA ALA A 76 3.49 -1.52 17.01
C ALA A 76 4.46 -1.71 15.82
N GLY A 77 4.90 -2.96 15.57
CA GLY A 77 5.82 -3.29 14.49
C GLY A 77 5.29 -3.03 13.08
N ILE A 78 3.98 -2.99 12.91
CA ILE A 78 3.33 -2.74 11.62
C ILE A 78 2.58 -1.40 11.56
N LYS A 79 2.67 -0.59 12.62
CA LYS A 79 2.00 0.71 12.70
C LYS A 79 2.96 1.88 12.76
N TYR A 80 4.06 1.75 13.50
CA TYR A 80 5.04 2.82 13.68
C TYR A 80 6.23 2.62 12.74
N LYS A 81 6.49 3.61 11.88
CA LYS A 81 7.57 3.56 10.87
C LYS A 81 8.96 3.31 11.48
N SER A 82 9.24 3.93 12.64
CA SER A 82 10.46 3.68 13.39
C SER A 82 10.60 2.21 13.84
N LYS A 83 9.50 1.57 14.23
CA LYS A 83 9.50 0.16 14.62
C LYS A 83 9.59 -0.77 13.42
N MET A 84 8.99 -0.43 12.28
CA MET A 84 9.13 -1.22 11.05
C MET A 84 10.60 -1.40 10.67
N LYS A 85 11.45 -0.38 10.88
CA LYS A 85 12.88 -0.45 10.54
C LYS A 85 13.62 -1.53 11.33
N GLU A 86 13.28 -1.73 12.61
CA GLU A 86 13.85 -2.83 13.42
C GLU A 86 13.51 -4.21 12.83
N PHE A 87 12.31 -4.37 12.27
CA PHE A 87 11.90 -5.62 11.62
C PHE A 87 12.54 -5.80 10.24
N TYR A 88 12.68 -4.73 9.46
CA TYR A 88 13.42 -4.78 8.19
C TYR A 88 14.89 -5.20 8.42
N GLU A 89 15.55 -4.63 9.43
CA GLU A 89 16.91 -5.01 9.80
C GLU A 89 17.01 -6.50 10.16
N LYS A 90 16.08 -7.01 10.98
CA LYS A 90 15.98 -8.45 11.30
C LYS A 90 15.73 -9.31 10.07
N ALA A 91 15.02 -8.79 9.06
CA ALA A 91 14.81 -9.46 7.78
C ALA A 91 16.05 -9.41 6.87
N GLY A 92 17.10 -8.71 7.27
CA GLY A 92 18.31 -8.49 6.45
C GLY A 92 18.01 -7.58 5.25
N VAL A 93 17.06 -6.67 5.38
CA VAL A 93 16.70 -5.67 4.38
C VAL A 93 17.07 -4.29 4.92
N LYS A 94 17.92 -3.58 4.23
CA LYS A 94 18.32 -2.21 4.61
C LYS A 94 17.13 -1.26 4.47
N THR A 95 17.12 -0.20 5.28
CA THR A 95 16.16 0.91 5.19
C THR A 95 16.89 2.23 5.19
N ALA A 96 16.23 3.30 4.75
CA ALA A 96 16.76 4.66 4.89
C ALA A 96 17.23 4.90 6.34
N ARG A 97 18.40 5.52 6.51
CA ARG A 97 18.85 6.01 7.81
C ARG A 97 17.85 7.04 8.33
N TYR A 98 17.63 7.08 9.61
CA TYR A 98 16.57 7.91 10.17
C TYR A 98 16.93 8.50 11.53
N HIS A 99 16.18 9.53 11.90
CA HIS A 99 16.23 10.20 13.18
C HIS A 99 14.78 10.47 13.65
N MET A 100 14.48 10.18 14.90
CA MET A 100 13.21 10.62 15.50
C MET A 100 13.28 12.10 15.75
N VAL A 101 12.35 12.85 15.16
CA VAL A 101 12.34 14.31 15.27
C VAL A 101 12.25 14.73 16.75
N SER A 102 13.18 15.57 17.19
CA SER A 102 13.28 16.06 18.57
C SER A 102 13.63 17.56 18.56
N THR A 103 14.91 17.94 18.63
CA THR A 103 15.36 19.32 18.53
C THR A 103 15.96 19.64 17.16
N PHE A 104 16.00 20.91 16.77
CA PHE A 104 16.64 21.35 15.55
C PHE A 104 18.12 20.96 15.49
N GLU A 105 18.82 21.03 16.62
CA GLU A 105 20.24 20.68 16.72
C GLU A 105 20.48 19.19 16.43
N GLU A 106 19.61 18.30 16.93
CA GLU A 106 19.71 16.87 16.65
C GLU A 106 19.36 16.57 15.20
N GLY A 107 18.34 17.23 14.63
CA GLY A 107 18.02 17.16 13.20
C GLY A 107 19.19 17.64 12.33
N LYS A 108 19.88 18.70 12.74
CA LYS A 108 21.07 19.20 12.03
C LYS A 108 22.21 18.20 12.05
N LYS A 109 22.51 17.57 13.18
CA LYS A 109 23.52 16.50 13.24
C LYS A 109 23.18 15.34 12.30
N PHE A 110 21.91 15.00 12.18
CA PHE A 110 21.48 13.97 11.24
C PHE A 110 21.67 14.40 9.79
N THR A 111 21.27 15.63 9.42
CA THR A 111 21.47 16.14 8.05
C THR A 111 22.94 16.34 7.70
N ASP A 112 23.80 16.71 8.66
CA ASP A 112 25.24 16.78 8.46
C ASP A 112 25.85 15.39 8.14
N MET A 113 25.23 14.30 8.63
CA MET A 113 25.66 12.92 8.36
C MET A 113 25.14 12.38 7.02
N VAL A 114 23.88 12.66 6.67
CA VAL A 114 23.23 12.02 5.50
C VAL A 114 23.13 12.94 4.28
N GLY A 115 23.27 14.25 4.46
CA GLY A 115 23.05 15.29 3.45
C GLY A 115 21.58 15.62 3.22
N PHE A 116 21.34 16.72 2.52
CA PHE A 116 20.02 17.09 2.00
C PHE A 116 19.83 16.50 0.58
N PRO A 117 18.58 16.29 0.15
CA PRO A 117 17.35 16.47 0.92
C PRO A 117 17.12 15.36 1.94
N VAL A 118 16.24 15.64 2.92
CA VAL A 118 15.68 14.64 3.84
C VAL A 118 14.16 14.62 3.72
N VAL A 119 13.54 13.52 4.14
CA VAL A 119 12.07 13.37 4.17
C VAL A 119 11.62 13.30 5.62
N VAL A 120 10.63 14.12 6.00
CA VAL A 120 9.98 14.04 7.31
C VAL A 120 8.53 13.66 7.15
N LYS A 121 8.07 12.71 7.96
CA LYS A 121 6.70 12.16 7.91
C LYS A 121 6.24 11.72 9.29
N PRO A 122 4.92 11.70 9.57
CA PRO A 122 4.41 11.18 10.83
C PRO A 122 4.85 9.73 11.05
N ASN A 123 5.26 9.42 12.28
CA ASN A 123 5.74 8.08 12.65
C ASN A 123 4.63 7.03 12.53
N ASN A 124 3.37 7.40 12.77
CA ASN A 124 2.18 6.54 12.69
C ASN A 124 1.16 6.96 11.62
N GLY A 125 1.52 7.89 10.74
CA GLY A 125 0.64 8.42 9.68
C GLY A 125 0.27 7.37 8.63
N VAL A 126 -0.83 7.64 7.92
CA VAL A 126 -1.38 6.81 6.84
C VAL A 126 -1.19 7.53 5.51
N GLY A 127 -0.65 6.84 4.52
CA GLY A 127 -0.38 7.41 3.21
C GLY A 127 0.69 8.51 3.22
N ALA A 128 0.68 9.39 2.22
CA ALA A 128 1.64 10.48 2.08
C ALA A 128 1.23 11.79 2.81
N ALA A 129 0.18 11.76 3.65
CA ALA A 129 -0.29 12.92 4.38
C ALA A 129 0.79 13.45 5.33
N ALA A 130 0.94 14.78 5.39
CA ALA A 130 1.93 15.47 6.21
C ALA A 130 3.38 14.99 5.99
N THR A 131 3.71 14.55 4.77
CA THR A 131 5.07 14.16 4.37
C THR A 131 5.73 15.34 3.65
N TYR A 132 6.91 15.73 4.13
CA TYR A 132 7.65 16.88 3.63
C TYR A 132 9.03 16.46 3.16
N LYS A 133 9.45 16.97 1.99
CA LYS A 133 10.84 16.87 1.51
C LYS A 133 11.54 18.18 1.83
N LEU A 134 12.49 18.15 2.75
CA LEU A 134 13.27 19.31 3.16
C LEU A 134 14.56 19.34 2.36
N ARG A 135 14.78 20.41 1.62
CA ARG A 135 15.87 20.51 0.63
C ARG A 135 17.12 21.16 1.19
N ASP A 136 16.95 21.96 2.26
CA ASP A 136 18.03 22.72 2.90
C ASP A 136 17.73 23.00 4.38
N GLU A 137 18.70 23.65 5.04
CA GLU A 137 18.59 24.02 6.46
C GLU A 137 17.47 25.06 6.71
N GLY A 138 17.15 25.90 5.74
CA GLY A 138 16.07 26.88 5.85
C GLY A 138 14.69 26.22 5.88
N GLU A 139 14.45 25.28 4.97
CA GLU A 139 13.20 24.47 4.98
C GLU A 139 13.12 23.62 6.25
N MET A 140 14.24 23.06 6.72
CA MET A 140 14.29 22.31 7.96
C MET A 140 13.96 23.21 9.17
N LYS A 141 14.53 24.43 9.22
CA LYS A 141 14.22 25.37 10.30
C LYS A 141 12.74 25.73 10.30
N PHE A 142 12.17 26.04 9.13
CA PHE A 142 10.74 26.30 9.00
C PHE A 142 9.87 25.15 9.50
N PHE A 143 10.25 23.89 9.19
CA PHE A 143 9.57 22.71 9.69
C PHE A 143 9.58 22.66 11.23
N TYR A 144 10.75 22.85 11.88
CA TYR A 144 10.87 22.83 13.34
C TYR A 144 10.13 23.99 14.02
N ASP A 145 10.15 25.19 13.41
CA ASP A 145 9.43 26.36 13.93
C ASP A 145 7.89 26.18 13.91
N ASN A 146 7.38 25.27 13.06
CA ASN A 146 5.96 24.95 12.92
C ASN A 146 5.61 23.52 13.38
N LEU A 147 6.51 22.85 14.08
CA LEU A 147 6.30 21.49 14.55
C LEU A 147 5.18 21.44 15.62
N GLY A 148 4.15 20.62 15.36
CA GLY A 148 3.06 20.36 16.30
C GLY A 148 3.41 19.27 17.34
N GLU A 149 2.38 18.71 17.96
CA GLU A 149 2.53 17.66 18.97
C GLU A 149 2.73 16.26 18.36
N GLU A 150 2.58 16.13 17.06
CA GLU A 150 2.67 14.85 16.35
C GLU A 150 4.12 14.35 16.30
N GLU A 151 4.30 13.06 16.49
CA GLU A 151 5.62 12.42 16.43
C GLU A 151 6.04 12.20 14.99
N TYR A 152 7.18 12.75 14.57
CA TYR A 152 7.74 12.64 13.24
C TYR A 152 9.02 11.79 13.20
N ILE A 153 9.23 11.13 12.07
CA ILE A 153 10.49 10.50 11.69
C ILE A 153 11.11 11.28 10.52
N MET A 154 12.38 11.59 10.62
CA MET A 154 13.19 12.20 9.55
C MET A 154 14.07 11.13 8.93
N GLU A 155 13.99 10.95 7.63
CA GLU A 155 14.75 9.94 6.88
C GLU A 155 15.64 10.61 5.82
N GLU A 156 16.78 9.99 5.52
CA GLU A 156 17.53 10.36 4.32
C GLU A 156 16.68 10.13 3.08
N PHE A 157 16.80 11.02 2.12
CA PHE A 157 16.08 10.87 0.84
C PHE A 157 16.68 9.74 0.01
N ILE A 158 15.82 8.86 -0.48
CA ILE A 158 16.18 7.78 -1.39
C ILE A 158 15.81 8.17 -2.82
N ASN A 159 16.82 8.23 -3.70
CA ASN A 159 16.61 8.30 -5.14
C ASN A 159 16.42 6.89 -5.66
N GLY A 160 15.16 6.45 -5.76
CA GLY A 160 14.82 5.07 -6.07
C GLY A 160 13.49 4.94 -6.79
N GLU A 161 13.35 3.87 -7.55
CA GLU A 161 12.06 3.42 -8.09
C GLU A 161 11.26 2.77 -6.97
N LEU A 162 10.02 3.23 -6.76
CA LEU A 162 9.12 2.65 -5.78
C LEU A 162 8.54 1.33 -6.32
N LEU A 163 8.68 0.28 -5.55
CA LEU A 163 8.17 -1.07 -5.84
C LEU A 163 7.30 -1.54 -4.69
N SER A 164 6.32 -2.39 -4.98
CA SER A 164 5.63 -3.14 -3.94
C SER A 164 5.73 -4.65 -4.16
N TYR A 165 5.74 -5.37 -3.05
CA TYR A 165 5.53 -6.81 -3.01
C TYR A 165 4.25 -7.07 -2.21
N ASP A 166 3.26 -7.64 -2.89
CA ASP A 166 1.89 -7.71 -2.45
C ASP A 166 1.39 -9.15 -2.43
N GLY A 167 0.42 -9.43 -1.58
CA GLY A 167 -0.19 -10.74 -1.60
C GLY A 167 -1.03 -11.09 -0.39
N ILE A 168 -1.18 -12.40 -0.18
CA ILE A 168 -1.93 -12.99 0.93
C ILE A 168 -1.05 -14.05 1.59
N ALA A 169 -0.86 -13.92 2.90
CA ALA A 169 -0.19 -14.91 3.73
C ALA A 169 -1.21 -15.79 4.48
N GLY A 170 -0.91 -17.07 4.60
CA GLY A 170 -1.69 -18.03 5.38
C GLY A 170 -1.31 -18.04 6.86
N ARG A 171 -1.86 -19.01 7.62
CA ARG A 171 -1.76 -19.08 9.10
C ARG A 171 -0.35 -19.22 9.64
N ASN A 172 0.57 -19.81 8.87
CA ASN A 172 1.96 -20.00 9.26
C ASN A 172 2.89 -19.11 8.41
N ARG A 173 2.39 -17.98 7.91
CA ARG A 173 3.15 -17.03 7.06
C ARG A 173 3.54 -17.62 5.70
N GLU A 174 2.97 -18.76 5.31
CA GLU A 174 3.14 -19.26 3.96
C GLU A 174 2.50 -18.32 2.93
N ILE A 175 3.18 -18.14 1.80
CA ILE A 175 2.66 -17.31 0.72
C ILE A 175 1.54 -18.08 -0.01
N ILE A 176 0.30 -17.61 0.18
CA ILE A 176 -0.87 -18.12 -0.53
C ILE A 176 -0.94 -17.54 -1.93
N PHE A 177 -0.82 -16.21 -2.04
CA PHE A 177 -0.76 -15.44 -3.29
C PHE A 177 0.32 -14.38 -3.18
N GLU A 178 1.05 -14.13 -4.27
CA GLU A 178 2.05 -13.06 -4.35
C GLU A 178 2.05 -12.41 -5.73
N THR A 179 2.31 -11.12 -5.75
CA THR A 179 2.49 -10.28 -6.96
C THR A 179 3.39 -9.10 -6.62
N ALA A 180 3.71 -8.28 -7.61
CA ALA A 180 4.49 -7.07 -7.38
C ALA A 180 4.09 -5.97 -8.37
N HIS A 181 4.27 -4.71 -7.95
CA HIS A 181 3.99 -3.54 -8.78
C HIS A 181 5.18 -2.58 -8.78
N ALA A 182 5.31 -1.82 -9.87
CA ALA A 182 6.23 -0.70 -9.97
C ALA A 182 5.44 0.61 -10.07
N TYR A 183 5.93 1.61 -9.35
CA TYR A 183 5.40 2.97 -9.30
C TYR A 183 6.51 3.93 -9.75
N PRO A 184 6.68 4.14 -11.07
CA PRO A 184 7.81 4.91 -11.61
C PRO A 184 7.86 6.36 -11.13
N VAL A 185 6.69 6.91 -10.75
CA VAL A 185 6.60 8.23 -10.13
C VAL A 185 6.00 8.08 -8.74
N PRO A 186 6.68 8.54 -7.68
CA PRO A 186 6.15 8.49 -6.32
C PRO A 186 4.86 9.29 -6.18
N ILE A 187 3.89 8.76 -5.42
CA ILE A 187 2.57 9.40 -5.23
C ILE A 187 2.71 10.83 -4.69
N MET A 188 3.67 11.08 -3.81
CA MET A 188 3.95 12.42 -3.28
C MET A 188 4.28 13.42 -4.41
N GLU A 189 5.07 13.01 -5.40
CA GLU A 189 5.39 13.87 -6.54
C GLU A 189 4.20 14.06 -7.48
N ILE A 190 3.42 13.01 -7.68
CA ILE A 190 2.17 13.06 -8.46
C ILE A 190 1.21 14.10 -7.88
N VAL A 191 0.97 14.04 -6.56
CA VAL A 191 0.05 14.94 -5.87
C VAL A 191 0.57 16.37 -5.86
N ASN A 192 1.85 16.57 -5.51
CA ASN A 192 2.44 17.91 -5.38
C ASN A 192 2.56 18.64 -6.72
N ASN A 193 2.78 17.92 -7.82
CA ASN A 193 3.03 18.50 -9.14
C ASN A 193 1.85 18.32 -10.12
N GLY A 194 0.74 17.75 -9.67
CA GLY A 194 -0.43 17.50 -10.51
C GLY A 194 -0.13 16.60 -11.73
N MET A 195 0.78 15.63 -11.56
CA MET A 195 1.21 14.76 -12.66
C MET A 195 0.15 13.71 -13.00
N ASP A 196 0.22 13.19 -14.23
CA ASP A 196 -0.53 11.99 -14.59
C ASP A 196 -0.10 10.81 -13.72
N VAL A 197 -1.00 9.89 -13.51
CA VAL A 197 -0.76 8.72 -12.65
C VAL A 197 -0.52 7.51 -13.53
N MET A 198 0.51 6.74 -13.22
CA MET A 198 0.71 5.43 -13.81
C MET A 198 1.46 4.51 -12.88
N TYR A 199 1.07 3.23 -12.86
CA TYR A 199 1.81 2.14 -12.26
C TYR A 199 1.41 0.82 -12.93
N TYR A 200 2.23 -0.21 -12.77
CA TYR A 200 1.99 -1.47 -13.44
C TYR A 200 2.41 -2.68 -12.59
N SER A 201 1.79 -3.83 -12.85
CA SER A 201 2.18 -5.10 -12.24
C SER A 201 3.31 -5.75 -13.04
N PHE A 202 4.22 -6.42 -12.35
CA PHE A 202 5.17 -7.31 -13.01
C PHE A 202 4.48 -8.62 -13.41
N ARG A 203 4.72 -9.07 -14.64
CA ARG A 203 4.36 -10.42 -15.05
C ARG A 203 5.22 -11.45 -14.30
N GLU A 204 6.52 -11.19 -14.21
CA GLU A 204 7.47 -11.96 -13.41
C GLU A 204 8.04 -11.05 -12.31
N ILE A 205 7.87 -11.44 -11.05
CA ILE A 205 8.38 -10.68 -9.93
C ILE A 205 9.93 -10.75 -9.98
N PRO A 206 10.64 -9.60 -9.98
CA PRO A 206 12.09 -9.60 -9.88
C PRO A 206 12.56 -10.42 -8.67
N GLU A 207 13.51 -11.35 -8.86
CA GLU A 207 13.85 -12.34 -7.83
C GLU A 207 14.38 -11.70 -6.55
N ASP A 208 15.18 -10.63 -6.65
CA ASP A 208 15.69 -9.87 -5.51
C ASP A 208 14.57 -9.23 -4.67
N LEU A 209 13.53 -8.66 -5.34
CA LEU A 209 12.35 -8.11 -4.69
C LEU A 209 11.52 -9.21 -4.01
N LYS A 210 11.34 -10.32 -4.69
CA LYS A 210 10.61 -11.48 -4.18
C LYS A 210 11.27 -12.08 -2.94
N GLU A 211 12.58 -12.27 -2.97
CA GLU A 211 13.35 -12.75 -1.82
C GLU A 211 13.27 -11.78 -0.64
N ALA A 212 13.46 -10.46 -0.89
CA ALA A 212 13.34 -9.43 0.14
C ALA A 212 11.92 -9.41 0.73
N GLY A 213 10.89 -9.41 -0.11
CA GLY A 213 9.50 -9.41 0.30
C GLY A 213 9.12 -10.62 1.14
N ARG A 214 9.53 -11.82 0.73
CA ARG A 214 9.28 -13.06 1.49
C ARG A 214 9.96 -13.04 2.87
N ARG A 215 11.21 -12.55 2.97
CA ARG A 215 11.88 -12.37 4.28
C ARG A 215 11.15 -11.38 5.16
N VAL A 216 10.64 -10.29 4.60
CA VAL A 216 9.84 -9.28 5.31
C VAL A 216 8.56 -9.90 5.83
N VAL A 217 7.77 -10.60 5.00
CA VAL A 217 6.53 -11.29 5.41
C VAL A 217 6.78 -12.25 6.58
N GLN A 218 7.87 -13.02 6.55
CA GLN A 218 8.24 -13.94 7.64
C GLN A 218 8.60 -13.19 8.92
N THR A 219 9.42 -12.14 8.81
CA THR A 219 9.96 -11.41 9.97
C THR A 219 8.91 -10.56 10.67
N PHE A 220 7.98 -9.97 9.92
CA PHE A 220 6.86 -9.19 10.46
C PHE A 220 5.72 -10.06 11.02
N ASP A 221 5.90 -11.37 11.09
CA ASP A 221 4.90 -12.33 11.55
C ASP A 221 3.54 -12.17 10.81
N THR A 222 3.62 -11.93 9.50
CA THR A 222 2.45 -11.72 8.65
C THR A 222 1.71 -13.02 8.47
N ASN A 223 0.64 -13.20 9.20
CA ASN A 223 -0.17 -14.42 9.13
C ASN A 223 -1.64 -14.10 8.90
N SER A 224 -2.29 -14.94 8.11
CA SER A 224 -3.74 -14.90 7.87
C SER A 224 -4.26 -13.55 7.37
N ARG A 225 -3.56 -12.92 6.42
CA ARG A 225 -3.94 -11.58 5.93
C ARG A 225 -3.34 -11.19 4.61
N PHE A 226 -3.86 -10.12 4.05
CA PHE A 226 -3.18 -9.38 2.99
C PHE A 226 -1.92 -8.71 3.51
N PHE A 227 -0.97 -8.50 2.62
CA PHE A 227 0.20 -7.66 2.83
C PHE A 227 0.49 -6.80 1.60
N HIS A 228 1.01 -5.62 1.86
CA HIS A 228 1.50 -4.64 0.89
C HIS A 228 2.81 -4.09 1.45
N CYS A 229 3.93 -4.60 0.96
CA CYS A 229 5.27 -4.23 1.41
C CYS A 229 5.91 -3.34 0.36
N GLU A 230 6.34 -2.15 0.75
CA GLU A 230 6.93 -1.16 -0.14
C GLU A 230 8.44 -1.14 -0.03
N PHE A 231 9.10 -0.97 -1.17
CA PHE A 231 10.55 -0.94 -1.31
C PHE A 231 10.97 0.13 -2.32
N PHE A 232 12.19 0.63 -2.17
CA PHE A 232 12.89 1.34 -3.22
C PHE A 232 13.92 0.43 -3.88
N ARG A 233 14.03 0.52 -5.21
CA ARG A 233 15.21 0.06 -5.94
C ARG A 233 16.10 1.27 -6.20
N LEU A 234 17.32 1.30 -5.68
CA LEU A 234 18.25 2.42 -5.83
C LEU A 234 18.54 2.69 -7.32
N LEU A 235 18.40 3.94 -7.74
CA LEU A 235 18.77 4.40 -9.09
C LEU A 235 20.23 4.82 -9.20
N GLU A 236 20.91 5.01 -8.06
CA GLU A 236 22.31 5.39 -7.95
C GLU A 236 22.93 4.81 -6.69
N ASP A 237 24.25 4.78 -6.61
CA ASP A 237 24.97 4.39 -5.39
C ASP A 237 24.70 5.41 -4.28
N LYS A 238 24.39 4.93 -3.08
CA LYS A 238 24.18 5.77 -1.90
C LYS A 238 25.18 5.42 -0.80
N PRO A 239 26.19 6.25 -0.55
CA PRO A 239 27.21 5.97 0.46
C PRO A 239 26.62 5.68 1.84
N GLY A 240 27.04 4.58 2.44
CA GLY A 240 26.56 4.13 3.76
C GLY A 240 25.20 3.41 3.74
N LEU A 241 24.54 3.29 2.57
CA LEU A 241 23.27 2.58 2.42
C LEU A 241 23.37 1.42 1.43
N GLY A 242 23.69 1.66 0.17
CA GLY A 242 23.72 0.59 -0.85
C GLY A 242 24.22 1.06 -2.20
N ASN A 243 24.28 0.13 -3.15
CA ASN A 243 24.65 0.39 -4.53
C ASN A 243 23.41 0.50 -5.42
N LYS A 244 23.57 1.09 -6.60
CA LYS A 244 22.53 1.11 -7.63
C LYS A 244 21.98 -0.31 -7.86
N GLY A 245 20.64 -0.43 -7.84
CA GLY A 245 19.93 -1.69 -7.99
C GLY A 245 19.58 -2.37 -6.66
N ASP A 246 20.20 -2.02 -5.54
CA ASP A 246 19.85 -2.61 -4.24
C ASP A 246 18.42 -2.29 -3.83
N ILE A 247 17.77 -3.27 -3.18
CA ILE A 247 16.43 -3.14 -2.62
C ILE A 247 16.50 -2.58 -1.20
N ILE A 248 15.80 -1.48 -0.96
CA ILE A 248 15.71 -0.78 0.32
C ILE A 248 14.27 -0.80 0.82
N GLY A 249 14.04 -1.30 2.04
CA GLY A 249 12.70 -1.35 2.64
C GLY A 249 12.17 0.04 2.99
N LEU A 250 10.91 0.29 2.69
CA LEU A 250 10.24 1.57 2.95
C LEU A 250 9.18 1.42 4.05
N GLU A 251 8.13 0.67 3.79
CA GLU A 251 6.96 0.55 4.66
C GLU A 251 6.27 -0.80 4.48
N VAL A 252 5.61 -1.28 5.53
CA VAL A 252 4.79 -2.49 5.50
C VAL A 252 3.36 -2.13 5.87
N ASN A 253 2.43 -2.47 4.99
CA ASN A 253 1.00 -2.31 5.19
C ASN A 253 0.33 -3.69 5.23
N MET A 254 -0.26 -4.06 6.36
CA MET A 254 -0.86 -5.38 6.57
C MET A 254 -2.34 -5.37 6.16
N ARG A 255 -2.60 -4.97 4.94
CA ARG A 255 -3.90 -4.83 4.28
C ARG A 255 -3.74 -4.96 2.77
N PRO A 256 -4.84 -5.07 2.01
CA PRO A 256 -4.76 -4.93 0.55
C PRO A 256 -4.14 -3.57 0.15
N PRO A 257 -3.39 -3.49 -0.95
CA PRO A 257 -2.97 -2.20 -1.50
C PRO A 257 -4.17 -1.34 -1.85
N GLY A 258 -3.97 -0.02 -1.89
CA GLY A 258 -5.05 0.94 -2.15
C GLY A 258 -5.47 1.03 -3.61
N GLY A 259 -6.50 1.85 -3.85
CA GLY A 259 -7.00 2.13 -5.18
C GLY A 259 -7.53 0.88 -5.90
N TYR A 260 -7.25 0.79 -7.19
CA TYR A 260 -7.64 -0.33 -8.05
C TYR A 260 -6.55 -1.42 -8.15
N THR A 261 -5.57 -1.42 -7.26
CA THR A 261 -4.50 -2.43 -7.28
C THR A 261 -5.02 -3.87 -7.09
N PRO A 262 -6.02 -4.14 -6.20
CA PRO A 262 -6.63 -5.47 -6.14
C PRO A 262 -7.30 -5.89 -7.45
N ASP A 263 -7.95 -4.97 -8.17
CA ASP A 263 -8.53 -5.25 -9.48
C ASP A 263 -7.44 -5.55 -10.52
N MET A 264 -6.33 -4.81 -10.46
CA MET A 264 -5.16 -5.10 -11.32
C MET A 264 -4.58 -6.48 -11.03
N MET A 265 -4.54 -6.92 -9.76
CA MET A 265 -4.15 -8.30 -9.41
C MET A 265 -5.05 -9.33 -10.10
N ASN A 266 -6.36 -9.08 -10.12
CA ASN A 266 -7.33 -9.93 -10.80
C ASN A 266 -7.07 -9.97 -12.31
N PHE A 267 -6.94 -8.80 -12.94
CA PHE A 267 -6.72 -8.71 -14.39
C PHE A 267 -5.36 -9.24 -14.83
N ALA A 268 -4.30 -9.06 -14.03
CA ALA A 268 -2.95 -9.53 -14.34
C ALA A 268 -2.84 -11.05 -14.28
N ASN A 269 -3.59 -11.70 -13.39
CA ASN A 269 -3.42 -13.12 -13.09
C ASN A 269 -4.63 -13.99 -13.48
N ASP A 270 -5.69 -13.42 -14.06
CA ASP A 270 -6.97 -14.08 -14.33
C ASP A 270 -7.51 -14.82 -13.09
N ILE A 271 -7.60 -14.10 -11.96
CA ILE A 271 -8.05 -14.61 -10.65
C ILE A 271 -9.10 -13.70 -10.04
N ASP A 272 -9.65 -14.12 -8.91
CA ASP A 272 -10.36 -13.28 -7.96
C ASP A 272 -9.59 -13.30 -6.62
N VAL A 273 -8.86 -12.22 -6.33
CA VAL A 273 -8.03 -12.08 -5.13
C VAL A 273 -8.88 -12.07 -3.85
N TYR A 274 -10.11 -11.58 -3.92
CA TYR A 274 -11.04 -11.59 -2.79
C TYR A 274 -11.53 -13.00 -2.50
N GLN A 275 -11.78 -13.81 -3.55
CA GLN A 275 -12.07 -15.24 -3.40
C GLN A 275 -10.88 -16.00 -2.83
N ILE A 276 -9.65 -15.67 -3.25
CA ILE A 276 -8.43 -16.25 -2.68
C ILE A 276 -8.31 -15.92 -1.19
N TRP A 277 -8.62 -14.67 -0.80
CA TRP A 277 -8.63 -14.26 0.61
C TRP A 277 -9.70 -15.02 1.42
N ALA A 278 -10.91 -15.14 0.92
CA ALA A 278 -11.98 -15.91 1.56
C ALA A 278 -11.60 -17.41 1.71
N ASN A 279 -10.99 -18.00 0.69
CA ASN A 279 -10.47 -19.37 0.72
C ASN A 279 -9.33 -19.51 1.74
N MET A 280 -8.45 -18.51 1.86
CA MET A 280 -7.38 -18.53 2.86
C MET A 280 -7.97 -18.48 4.27
N ILE A 281 -8.96 -17.66 4.55
CA ILE A 281 -9.63 -17.62 5.85
C ILE A 281 -10.23 -19.00 6.19
N THR A 282 -10.96 -19.58 5.25
CA THR A 282 -11.73 -20.80 5.48
C THR A 282 -10.84 -22.04 5.49
N TYR A 283 -9.97 -22.19 4.50
CA TYR A 283 -9.24 -23.42 4.21
C TYR A 283 -7.72 -23.29 4.36
N ASN A 284 -7.20 -22.10 4.59
CA ASN A 284 -5.78 -21.77 4.53
C ASN A 284 -5.13 -22.13 3.18
N LYS A 285 -5.88 -21.96 2.09
CA LYS A 285 -5.47 -22.27 0.70
C LYS A 285 -6.05 -21.27 -0.28
N GLY A 286 -5.37 -21.05 -1.43
CA GLY A 286 -5.82 -20.10 -2.46
C GLY A 286 -6.78 -20.71 -3.50
N PHE A 287 -6.60 -21.97 -3.84
CA PHE A 287 -7.34 -22.69 -4.90
C PHE A 287 -7.32 -21.99 -6.26
N TYR A 288 -6.15 -21.53 -6.72
CA TYR A 288 -5.93 -20.96 -8.03
C TYR A 288 -4.65 -21.53 -8.64
N ASN A 289 -4.46 -21.32 -9.96
CA ASN A 289 -3.24 -21.75 -10.64
C ASN A 289 -2.10 -20.76 -10.34
N LYS A 290 -1.16 -21.15 -9.48
CA LYS A 290 -0.04 -20.31 -9.04
C LYS A 290 0.98 -19.99 -10.14
N ASP A 291 1.02 -20.82 -11.19
CA ASP A 291 1.97 -20.68 -12.28
C ASP A 291 1.42 -19.80 -13.42
N SER A 292 0.14 -19.42 -13.34
CA SER A 292 -0.49 -18.56 -14.33
C SER A 292 -0.25 -17.08 -13.97
N ARG A 293 0.57 -16.41 -14.78
CA ARG A 293 0.74 -14.94 -14.76
C ARG A 293 0.67 -14.44 -16.20
N PRO A 294 -0.53 -14.41 -16.79
CA PRO A 294 -0.66 -14.19 -18.22
C PRO A 294 -0.31 -12.79 -18.67
N TYR A 295 -0.42 -11.78 -17.78
CA TYR A 295 -0.35 -10.38 -18.17
C TYR A 295 0.49 -9.52 -17.24
N CYS A 296 1.06 -8.44 -17.84
CA CYS A 296 1.38 -7.20 -17.17
C CYS A 296 0.12 -6.32 -17.21
N CYS A 297 -0.35 -5.84 -16.06
CA CYS A 297 -1.51 -4.96 -15.95
C CYS A 297 -1.08 -3.54 -15.61
N VAL A 298 -1.64 -2.56 -16.31
CA VAL A 298 -1.33 -1.13 -16.16
C VAL A 298 -2.54 -0.40 -15.63
N TYR A 299 -2.31 0.46 -14.64
CA TYR A 299 -3.19 1.57 -14.31
C TYR A 299 -2.58 2.85 -14.88
N ALA A 300 -3.33 3.59 -15.67
CA ALA A 300 -2.92 4.89 -16.17
C ALA A 300 -4.08 5.88 -16.12
N ALA A 301 -3.84 7.09 -15.61
CA ALA A 301 -4.88 8.10 -15.50
C ALA A 301 -4.39 9.48 -15.93
N ARG A 302 -5.20 10.12 -16.76
CA ARG A 302 -5.03 11.50 -17.22
C ARG A 302 -5.54 12.49 -16.18
N ARG A 303 -5.02 13.71 -16.25
CA ARG A 303 -5.49 14.87 -15.49
C ARG A 303 -6.35 15.78 -16.32
N ASP A 304 -7.37 16.36 -15.70
CA ASP A 304 -8.09 17.50 -16.26
C ASP A 304 -7.15 18.68 -16.46
N GLY A 305 -7.43 19.49 -17.46
CA GLY A 305 -6.63 20.70 -17.76
C GLY A 305 -5.40 20.47 -18.63
N TYR A 306 -4.98 19.24 -18.87
CA TYR A 306 -3.95 18.92 -19.86
C TYR A 306 -4.55 18.56 -21.23
N ARG A 307 -3.79 18.86 -22.28
CA ARG A 307 -4.11 18.43 -23.65
C ARG A 307 -3.26 17.23 -24.04
N TYR A 308 -3.91 16.18 -24.51
CA TYR A 308 -3.26 14.94 -24.94
C TYR A 308 -3.31 14.79 -26.44
N VAL A 309 -2.24 14.22 -27.02
CA VAL A 309 -2.11 14.01 -28.48
C VAL A 309 -3.23 13.12 -29.01
N HIS A 310 -3.58 12.09 -28.24
CA HIS A 310 -4.60 11.12 -28.66
C HIS A 310 -5.89 11.33 -27.87
N SER A 311 -7.03 11.43 -28.59
CA SER A 311 -8.35 11.47 -27.94
C SER A 311 -8.62 10.16 -27.20
N ILE A 312 -9.52 10.19 -26.21
CA ILE A 312 -9.91 8.97 -25.51
C ILE A 312 -10.48 7.92 -26.46
N ASP A 313 -11.28 8.32 -27.46
CA ASP A 313 -11.85 7.41 -28.42
C ASP A 313 -10.77 6.75 -29.32
N THR A 314 -9.71 7.48 -29.68
CA THR A 314 -8.56 6.93 -30.38
C THR A 314 -7.87 5.84 -29.56
N VAL A 315 -7.68 6.09 -28.26
CA VAL A 315 -7.07 5.13 -27.34
C VAL A 315 -7.95 3.89 -27.19
N LEU A 316 -9.25 4.09 -26.91
CA LEU A 316 -10.22 3.01 -26.75
C LEU A 316 -10.33 2.12 -27.98
N ASN A 317 -10.30 2.72 -29.19
CA ASN A 317 -10.33 1.95 -30.44
C ASN A 317 -9.05 1.15 -30.68
N ARG A 318 -7.87 1.76 -30.40
CA ARG A 318 -6.58 1.09 -30.62
C ARG A 318 -6.38 -0.08 -29.68
N TYR A 319 -6.75 0.07 -28.39
CA TYR A 319 -6.47 -0.89 -27.34
C TYR A 319 -7.73 -1.61 -26.83
N LYS A 320 -8.79 -1.69 -27.65
CA LYS A 320 -10.10 -2.23 -27.25
C LYS A 320 -10.08 -3.65 -26.65
N TYR A 321 -9.07 -4.46 -26.99
CA TYR A 321 -8.93 -5.83 -26.49
C TYR A 321 -8.03 -5.93 -25.26
N ASN A 322 -7.33 -4.85 -24.94
CA ASN A 322 -6.43 -4.78 -23.81
C ASN A 322 -7.05 -4.05 -22.60
N ILE A 323 -7.89 -3.04 -22.88
CA ILE A 323 -8.55 -2.25 -21.82
C ILE A 323 -9.60 -3.12 -21.14
N VAL A 324 -9.45 -3.25 -19.82
CA VAL A 324 -10.32 -4.07 -18.96
C VAL A 324 -11.16 -3.25 -17.99
N MET A 325 -10.78 -1.98 -17.77
CA MET A 325 -11.54 -1.06 -16.93
C MET A 325 -11.36 0.37 -17.40
N LYS A 326 -12.42 1.17 -17.26
CA LYS A 326 -12.42 2.62 -17.52
C LYS A 326 -13.30 3.29 -16.49
N GLU A 327 -12.76 4.24 -15.75
CA GLU A 327 -13.50 4.97 -14.71
C GLU A 327 -13.17 6.46 -14.72
N ARG A 328 -14.14 7.25 -14.32
CA ARG A 328 -13.95 8.64 -13.93
C ARG A 328 -13.78 8.71 -12.42
N MET A 329 -12.62 9.18 -11.94
CA MET A 329 -12.36 9.25 -10.50
C MET A 329 -13.24 10.27 -9.82
N PRO A 330 -13.84 9.92 -8.65
CA PRO A 330 -14.44 10.89 -7.76
C PRO A 330 -13.44 11.99 -7.38
N GLU A 331 -13.92 13.22 -7.21
CA GLU A 331 -13.06 14.38 -6.92
C GLU A 331 -12.16 14.15 -5.69
N VAL A 332 -12.70 13.52 -4.65
CA VAL A 332 -11.95 13.21 -3.41
C VAL A 332 -10.74 12.28 -3.65
N LEU A 333 -10.74 11.47 -4.70
CA LEU A 333 -9.65 10.56 -5.05
C LEU A 333 -8.77 11.09 -6.18
N SER A 334 -9.25 12.07 -6.94
CA SER A 334 -8.58 12.51 -8.16
C SER A 334 -7.17 13.07 -7.90
N GLY A 335 -6.92 13.65 -6.74
CA GLY A 335 -5.60 14.14 -6.33
C GLY A 335 -4.50 13.09 -6.44
N ALA A 336 -4.75 11.89 -5.95
CA ALA A 336 -3.78 10.78 -5.96
C ALA A 336 -3.95 9.85 -7.17
N MET A 337 -5.18 9.72 -7.71
CA MET A 337 -5.52 8.68 -8.69
C MET A 337 -5.69 9.21 -10.12
N GLY A 338 -5.57 10.52 -10.37
CA GLY A 338 -5.89 11.13 -11.66
C GLY A 338 -7.38 11.35 -11.85
N ASN A 339 -7.82 11.82 -13.01
CA ASN A 339 -9.22 12.12 -13.26
C ASN A 339 -9.90 11.07 -14.14
N ASP A 340 -9.35 10.77 -15.32
CA ASP A 340 -9.84 9.72 -16.22
C ASP A 340 -8.85 8.57 -16.26
N MET A 341 -9.26 7.40 -15.76
CA MET A 341 -8.37 6.24 -15.71
C MET A 341 -8.76 5.17 -16.71
N LEU A 342 -7.74 4.48 -17.18
CA LEU A 342 -7.84 3.22 -17.90
C LEU A 342 -6.97 2.18 -17.19
N THR A 343 -7.51 0.97 -17.01
CA THR A 343 -6.74 -0.21 -16.67
C THR A 343 -6.67 -1.09 -17.93
N ALA A 344 -5.46 -1.49 -18.30
CA ALA A 344 -5.23 -2.32 -19.47
C ALA A 344 -4.23 -3.44 -19.16
N ARG A 345 -4.34 -4.58 -19.86
CA ARG A 345 -3.46 -5.72 -19.66
C ARG A 345 -2.81 -6.20 -20.95
N PHE A 346 -1.56 -6.63 -20.84
CA PHE A 346 -0.72 -6.99 -21.99
C PHE A 346 0.09 -8.25 -21.69
N PRO A 347 0.32 -9.13 -22.70
CA PRO A 347 1.20 -10.28 -22.52
C PRO A 347 2.65 -9.91 -22.22
N GLU A 348 3.13 -8.78 -22.75
CA GLU A 348 4.51 -8.33 -22.61
C GLU A 348 4.58 -6.93 -22.00
N GLN A 349 5.62 -6.70 -21.18
CA GLN A 349 5.81 -5.41 -20.50
C GLN A 349 6.07 -4.26 -21.47
N GLU A 350 6.77 -4.51 -22.56
CA GLU A 350 7.03 -3.51 -23.60
C GLU A 350 5.74 -2.94 -24.19
N GLN A 351 4.75 -3.79 -24.43
CA GLN A 351 3.44 -3.38 -24.94
C GLN A 351 2.68 -2.53 -23.89
N ALA A 352 2.86 -2.85 -22.62
CA ALA A 352 2.30 -2.07 -21.52
C ALA A 352 2.92 -0.66 -21.47
N MET A 353 4.23 -0.55 -21.67
CA MET A 353 4.93 0.75 -21.73
C MET A 353 4.50 1.55 -22.96
N GLU A 354 4.39 0.93 -24.14
CA GLU A 354 3.86 1.58 -25.34
C GLU A 354 2.43 2.13 -25.14
N PHE A 355 1.58 1.41 -24.43
CA PHE A 355 0.25 1.90 -24.07
C PHE A 355 0.31 3.13 -23.17
N ILE A 356 1.15 3.13 -22.13
CA ILE A 356 1.34 4.27 -21.22
C ILE A 356 1.79 5.49 -22.01
N ASP A 357 2.84 5.35 -22.81
CA ASP A 357 3.39 6.43 -23.63
C ASP A 357 2.35 6.99 -24.62
N PHE A 358 1.58 6.11 -25.24
CA PHE A 358 0.53 6.52 -26.17
C PHE A 358 -0.61 7.23 -25.45
N TYR A 359 -1.08 6.67 -24.31
CA TYR A 359 -2.21 7.22 -23.59
C TYR A 359 -1.88 8.56 -22.92
N LEU A 360 -0.73 8.68 -22.27
CA LEU A 360 -0.36 9.87 -21.50
C LEU A 360 0.41 10.93 -22.28
N LYS A 361 0.61 10.74 -23.61
CA LYS A 361 1.36 11.69 -24.44
C LYS A 361 0.67 13.03 -24.52
N LYS A 362 1.31 14.07 -23.94
CA LYS A 362 0.84 15.47 -23.96
C LYS A 362 1.23 16.18 -25.26
N MET A 363 0.42 17.21 -25.64
CA MET A 363 0.71 18.08 -26.77
C MET A 363 1.86 19.03 -26.45
#